data_3c57da77640f56fb1f6207d34a0aa895
#
_entry.id   3c57da77640f56fb1f6207d34a0aa895
#
_cell.length_a   1.000
_cell.length_b   1.000
_cell.length_c   1.000
_cell.angle_alpha   90.00
_cell.angle_beta   90.00
_cell.angle_gamma   90.00
#
_symmetry.space_group_name_H-M   'P 1'
#
loop_
_entity.id
_entity.type
_entity.pdbx_description
1 polymer ?
#
loop_
_entity_poly.entity_id
_entity_poly.type
_entity_poly.pdbx_seq_one_letter_code
_entity_poly.pdbx_strand_id
1 'polypeptide(L)'
;YLNLLVKDTSSKQIFDTICSNQSKVFNGINRTATGVYKDTLTNANGCDSFLYLNLVVKPISNHSFNASICNNNPYNFNGQNLTTAGTYYDTLTNSKGCDSFLTLVLSVSNTTSHTINAVICKGQFYSFNGQNRTTSGTYLDTLVNAKNCDSFLTLNLTVKDTSTKIIYDTICKNQTRNFNNQTLNTTGIYKDTLTNARGCDSFLYLNLLVKDTSSKQIFDTICSNQYKLFNGINLTT
;
A
#
# COMPACT_ATOMS: atom_id res chain seq x y z
N TYR A 1 -48.14 -96.62 -3.22
CA TYR A 1 -47.25 -95.84 -2.30
C TYR A 1 -46.67 -94.69 -3.04
N LEU A 2 -46.88 -93.48 -2.52
CA LEU A 2 -46.27 -92.21 -3.06
C LEU A 2 -44.95 -92.00 -2.31
N ASN A 3 -43.78 -92.16 -2.97
CA ASN A 3 -42.49 -91.73 -2.44
C ASN A 3 -42.28 -90.23 -2.76
N LEU A 4 -42.50 -89.43 -1.74
CA LEU A 4 -42.25 -87.97 -1.88
C LEU A 4 -40.81 -87.71 -1.47
N LEU A 5 -39.99 -87.25 -2.40
CA LEU A 5 -38.63 -86.73 -2.14
C LEU A 5 -38.70 -85.24 -1.94
N VAL A 6 -38.43 -84.78 -0.73
CA VAL A 6 -38.31 -83.34 -0.42
C VAL A 6 -36.87 -82.94 -0.72
N LYS A 7 -36.71 -81.92 -1.54
CA LYS A 7 -35.45 -81.32 -1.87
C LYS A 7 -35.34 -79.91 -1.19
N ASP A 8 -34.16 -79.58 -0.68
CA ASP A 8 -33.95 -78.40 0.08
C ASP A 8 -33.78 -77.14 -0.86
N THR A 9 -34.28 -75.98 -0.39
CA THR A 9 -33.99 -74.66 -0.95
C THR A 9 -32.62 -74.20 -0.46
N SER A 10 -31.93 -73.46 -1.26
CA SER A 10 -30.65 -72.86 -0.91
C SER A 10 -30.73 -71.29 -0.87
N SER A 11 -29.88 -70.68 -0.07
CA SER A 11 -29.78 -69.25 -0.03
C SER A 11 -28.31 -68.77 -0.03
N LYS A 12 -28.02 -67.68 -0.69
CA LYS A 12 -26.69 -67.02 -0.71
C LYS A 12 -26.85 -65.55 -0.43
N GLN A 13 -25.98 -65.01 0.42
CA GLN A 13 -25.89 -63.58 0.65
C GLN A 13 -24.64 -62.99 0.01
N ILE A 14 -24.80 -61.85 -0.63
CA ILE A 14 -23.76 -61.02 -1.17
C ILE A 14 -23.80 -59.72 -0.37
N PHE A 15 -22.66 -59.25 0.09
CA PHE A 15 -22.49 -57.94 0.74
C PHE A 15 -21.68 -57.04 -0.20
N ASP A 16 -22.20 -55.88 -0.48
CA ASP A 16 -21.48 -54.91 -1.32
C ASP A 16 -21.68 -53.47 -0.81
N THR A 17 -20.70 -52.64 -1.10
CA THR A 17 -20.71 -51.23 -0.70
C THR A 17 -20.32 -50.39 -1.91
N ILE A 18 -21.16 -49.40 -2.25
CA ILE A 18 -20.92 -48.42 -3.30
C ILE A 18 -21.02 -47.01 -2.78
N CYS A 19 -20.53 -46.04 -3.54
CA CYS A 19 -20.75 -44.62 -3.27
C CYS A 19 -22.04 -44.16 -3.94
N SER A 20 -22.62 -43.06 -3.45
CA SER A 20 -23.92 -42.55 -3.91
C SER A 20 -23.95 -42.08 -5.36
N ASN A 21 -22.78 -41.88 -5.98
CA ASN A 21 -22.63 -41.61 -7.41
C ASN A 21 -22.42 -42.88 -8.26
N GLN A 22 -22.50 -44.06 -7.67
CA GLN A 22 -22.32 -45.37 -8.31
C GLN A 22 -23.62 -46.17 -8.27
N SER A 23 -23.66 -47.23 -9.06
CA SER A 23 -24.75 -48.23 -9.04
C SER A 23 -24.18 -49.63 -9.04
N LYS A 24 -24.95 -50.56 -8.46
CA LYS A 24 -24.70 -52.02 -8.48
C LYS A 24 -25.75 -52.70 -9.31
N VAL A 25 -25.36 -53.43 -10.33
CA VAL A 25 -26.31 -54.29 -11.08
C VAL A 25 -26.62 -55.53 -10.26
N PHE A 26 -27.90 -55.77 -10.02
CA PHE A 26 -28.41 -56.98 -9.38
C PHE A 26 -29.72 -57.40 -10.04
N ASN A 27 -29.73 -58.60 -10.57
CA ASN A 27 -30.84 -59.15 -11.37
C ASN A 27 -31.22 -58.21 -12.53
N GLY A 28 -30.21 -57.72 -13.30
CA GLY A 28 -30.41 -56.83 -14.45
C GLY A 28 -30.87 -55.40 -14.10
N ILE A 29 -31.03 -55.07 -12.81
CA ILE A 29 -31.51 -53.77 -12.35
C ILE A 29 -30.37 -53.05 -11.62
N ASN A 30 -30.15 -51.74 -11.99
CA ASN A 30 -29.23 -50.85 -11.29
C ASN A 30 -29.78 -50.46 -9.92
N ARG A 31 -29.09 -50.83 -8.85
CA ARG A 31 -29.41 -50.50 -7.46
C ARG A 31 -28.55 -49.34 -7.01
N THR A 32 -29.18 -48.25 -6.53
CA THR A 32 -28.52 -47.01 -6.09
C THR A 32 -28.86 -46.62 -4.63
N ALA A 33 -29.68 -47.46 -3.94
CA ALA A 33 -30.07 -47.21 -2.56
C ALA A 33 -29.59 -48.33 -1.64
N THR A 34 -29.32 -47.99 -0.39
CA THR A 34 -29.05 -48.99 0.66
C THR A 34 -30.28 -49.89 0.86
N GLY A 35 -30.06 -51.21 0.91
CA GLY A 35 -31.15 -52.12 1.10
C GLY A 35 -30.74 -53.59 0.91
N VAL A 36 -31.70 -54.50 1.17
CA VAL A 36 -31.57 -55.92 0.87
C VAL A 36 -32.45 -56.22 -0.33
N TYR A 37 -31.83 -56.68 -1.40
CA TYR A 37 -32.49 -57.01 -2.64
C TYR A 37 -32.48 -58.53 -2.82
N LYS A 38 -33.64 -59.12 -3.14
CA LYS A 38 -33.82 -60.57 -3.32
C LYS A 38 -33.99 -60.87 -4.80
N ASP A 39 -33.34 -61.94 -5.20
CA ASP A 39 -33.56 -62.64 -6.46
C ASP A 39 -33.89 -64.11 -6.21
N THR A 40 -34.72 -64.69 -7.07
CA THR A 40 -35.08 -66.05 -7.01
C THR A 40 -34.58 -66.76 -8.25
N LEU A 41 -33.73 -67.77 -8.01
CA LEU A 41 -33.12 -68.59 -9.04
C LEU A 41 -33.59 -70.08 -8.81
N THR A 42 -33.43 -70.86 -9.81
CA THR A 42 -33.67 -72.33 -9.68
C THR A 42 -32.34 -73.03 -9.39
N ASN A 43 -32.24 -73.79 -8.30
CA ASN A 43 -31.04 -74.56 -7.98
C ASN A 43 -30.91 -75.83 -8.83
N ALA A 44 -29.79 -76.52 -8.73
CA ALA A 44 -29.48 -77.69 -9.51
C ALA A 44 -30.46 -78.84 -9.24
N ASN A 45 -31.26 -78.83 -8.14
CA ASN A 45 -32.28 -79.80 -7.80
C ASN A 45 -33.68 -79.43 -8.32
N GLY A 46 -33.81 -78.27 -9.04
CA GLY A 46 -35.09 -77.78 -9.53
C GLY A 46 -35.93 -77.01 -8.49
N CYS A 47 -35.37 -76.73 -7.29
CA CYS A 47 -36.03 -75.95 -6.24
C CYS A 47 -35.58 -74.47 -6.28
N ASP A 48 -36.39 -73.63 -5.65
CA ASP A 48 -36.03 -72.19 -5.52
C ASP A 48 -34.73 -72.03 -4.72
N SER A 49 -33.89 -71.19 -5.25
CA SER A 49 -32.66 -70.71 -4.62
C SER A 49 -32.72 -69.19 -4.49
N PHE A 50 -32.49 -68.71 -3.30
CA PHE A 50 -32.59 -67.26 -3.02
C PHE A 50 -31.21 -66.60 -2.98
N LEU A 51 -31.05 -65.58 -3.78
CA LEU A 51 -29.87 -64.70 -3.77
C LEU A 51 -30.26 -63.39 -3.14
N TYR A 52 -29.51 -62.97 -2.12
CA TYR A 52 -29.72 -61.70 -1.45
C TYR A 52 -28.51 -60.81 -1.67
N LEU A 53 -28.73 -59.56 -2.08
CA LEU A 53 -27.72 -58.50 -2.10
C LEU A 53 -27.99 -57.55 -0.93
N ASN A 54 -27.10 -57.53 0.04
CA ASN A 54 -27.06 -56.52 1.12
C ASN A 54 -26.21 -55.38 0.61
N LEU A 55 -26.82 -54.32 0.10
CA LEU A 55 -26.14 -53.15 -0.46
C LEU A 55 -26.09 -52.03 0.55
N VAL A 56 -24.90 -51.48 0.79
CA VAL A 56 -24.67 -50.26 1.55
C VAL A 56 -24.22 -49.16 0.59
N VAL A 57 -24.95 -48.04 0.58
CA VAL A 57 -24.60 -46.88 -0.20
C VAL A 57 -24.05 -45.80 0.73
N LYS A 58 -22.78 -45.44 0.56
CA LYS A 58 -22.09 -44.40 1.31
C LYS A 58 -22.22 -43.07 0.60
N PRO A 59 -22.44 -41.97 1.34
CA PRO A 59 -22.54 -40.66 0.71
C PRO A 59 -21.17 -40.15 0.20
N ILE A 60 -21.19 -39.48 -0.94
CA ILE A 60 -20.15 -38.55 -1.36
C ILE A 60 -20.23 -37.28 -0.50
N SER A 61 -19.21 -36.47 -0.53
CA SER A 61 -19.20 -35.14 0.10
C SER A 61 -18.84 -34.04 -0.89
N ASN A 62 -19.34 -32.84 -0.63
CA ASN A 62 -19.00 -31.62 -1.38
C ASN A 62 -18.57 -30.56 -0.40
N HIS A 63 -17.48 -29.84 -0.71
CA HIS A 63 -17.00 -28.74 0.07
C HIS A 63 -16.63 -27.59 -0.86
N SER A 64 -17.19 -26.41 -0.58
CA SER A 64 -16.89 -25.19 -1.35
C SER A 64 -16.39 -24.11 -0.39
N PHE A 65 -15.35 -23.41 -0.78
CA PHE A 65 -14.78 -22.32 -0.01
C PHE A 65 -14.15 -21.25 -0.91
N ASN A 66 -13.98 -20.05 -0.36
CA ASN A 66 -13.39 -18.92 -1.03
C ASN A 66 -12.01 -18.64 -0.47
N ALA A 67 -11.07 -18.24 -1.33
CA ALA A 67 -9.78 -17.71 -0.94
C ALA A 67 -9.46 -16.44 -1.73
N SER A 68 -8.62 -15.61 -1.14
CA SER A 68 -8.11 -14.39 -1.77
C SER A 68 -6.60 -14.34 -1.62
N ILE A 69 -5.90 -14.02 -2.69
CA ILE A 69 -4.45 -13.82 -2.71
C ILE A 69 -4.12 -12.46 -3.30
N CYS A 70 -2.91 -11.99 -3.00
CA CYS A 70 -2.32 -10.87 -3.69
C CYS A 70 -1.61 -11.32 -4.96
N ASN A 71 -1.52 -10.44 -5.95
CA ASN A 71 -0.72 -10.70 -7.15
C ASN A 71 0.70 -11.12 -6.76
N ASN A 72 1.24 -12.12 -7.42
CA ASN A 72 2.54 -12.77 -7.16
C ASN A 72 2.63 -13.68 -5.93
N ASN A 73 1.56 -13.85 -5.15
CA ASN A 73 1.52 -14.81 -4.05
C ASN A 73 0.68 -16.02 -4.45
N PRO A 74 1.26 -17.19 -4.72
CA PRO A 74 0.50 -18.34 -5.14
C PRO A 74 -0.32 -18.94 -3.98
N TYR A 75 -1.52 -19.43 -4.29
CA TYR A 75 -2.34 -20.22 -3.40
C TYR A 75 -2.09 -21.71 -3.67
N ASN A 76 -1.67 -22.45 -2.67
CA ASN A 76 -1.54 -23.90 -2.81
C ASN A 76 -2.91 -24.56 -2.63
N PHE A 77 -3.44 -25.11 -3.70
CA PHE A 77 -4.65 -25.91 -3.70
C PHE A 77 -4.30 -27.35 -4.04
N ASN A 78 -4.26 -28.17 -3.00
CA ASN A 78 -4.01 -29.61 -3.08
C ASN A 78 -2.74 -29.97 -3.89
N GLY A 79 -1.64 -29.24 -3.66
CA GLY A 79 -0.36 -29.42 -4.37
C GLY A 79 -0.18 -28.61 -5.64
N GLN A 80 -1.22 -27.92 -6.12
CA GLN A 80 -1.14 -26.99 -7.25
C GLN A 80 -0.99 -25.56 -6.76
N ASN A 81 -0.03 -24.84 -7.30
CA ASN A 81 0.16 -23.42 -7.02
C ASN A 81 -0.63 -22.57 -8.03
N LEU A 82 -1.71 -21.96 -7.54
CA LEU A 82 -2.63 -21.16 -8.35
C LEU A 82 -2.28 -19.67 -8.20
N THR A 83 -2.18 -18.95 -9.32
CA THR A 83 -1.84 -17.53 -9.37
C THR A 83 -2.91 -16.69 -10.06
N THR A 84 -3.94 -17.31 -10.63
CA THR A 84 -5.01 -16.64 -11.37
C THR A 84 -6.33 -16.78 -10.64
N ALA A 85 -7.19 -15.76 -10.74
CA ALA A 85 -8.55 -15.85 -10.23
C ALA A 85 -9.37 -16.87 -11.04
N GLY A 86 -10.23 -17.63 -10.38
CA GLY A 86 -11.04 -18.63 -11.03
C GLY A 86 -11.70 -19.57 -10.05
N THR A 87 -12.47 -20.52 -10.59
CA THR A 87 -13.03 -21.62 -9.84
C THR A 87 -12.25 -22.89 -10.16
N TYR A 88 -11.74 -23.53 -9.13
CA TYR A 88 -10.89 -24.72 -9.23
C TYR A 88 -11.57 -25.87 -8.55
N TYR A 89 -11.41 -27.06 -9.13
CA TYR A 89 -12.03 -28.28 -8.66
C TYR A 89 -10.97 -29.32 -8.37
N ASP A 90 -11.21 -30.10 -7.34
CA ASP A 90 -10.40 -31.26 -7.02
C ASP A 90 -11.28 -32.36 -6.38
N THR A 91 -10.77 -33.58 -6.39
CA THR A 91 -11.50 -34.74 -5.82
C THR A 91 -10.58 -35.49 -4.90
N LEU A 92 -10.98 -35.55 -3.64
CA LEU A 92 -10.32 -36.31 -2.60
C LEU A 92 -11.20 -37.53 -2.20
N THR A 93 -10.65 -38.40 -1.41
CA THR A 93 -11.42 -39.49 -0.80
C THR A 93 -11.86 -39.07 0.60
N ASN A 94 -13.16 -39.15 0.89
CA ASN A 94 -13.70 -38.86 2.23
C ASN A 94 -13.43 -39.97 3.22
N SER A 95 -13.74 -39.76 4.51
CA SER A 95 -13.52 -40.73 5.59
C SER A 95 -14.32 -42.04 5.44
N LYS A 96 -15.29 -42.07 4.52
CA LYS A 96 -16.10 -43.28 4.23
C LYS A 96 -15.60 -44.02 2.98
N GLY A 97 -14.51 -43.54 2.37
CA GLY A 97 -13.91 -44.13 1.18
C GLY A 97 -14.59 -43.74 -0.13
N CYS A 98 -15.42 -42.69 -0.13
CA CYS A 98 -16.08 -42.17 -1.33
C CYS A 98 -15.52 -40.80 -1.72
N ASP A 99 -15.87 -40.33 -2.93
CA ASP A 99 -15.40 -39.04 -3.45
C ASP A 99 -15.83 -37.88 -2.55
N SER A 100 -14.91 -36.97 -2.38
CA SER A 100 -15.10 -35.66 -1.77
C SER A 100 -14.74 -34.58 -2.81
N PHE A 101 -15.73 -33.92 -3.37
CA PHE A 101 -15.52 -32.88 -4.36
C PHE A 101 -15.22 -31.56 -3.66
N LEU A 102 -14.06 -30.99 -3.97
CA LEU A 102 -13.64 -29.68 -3.50
C LEU A 102 -13.86 -28.65 -4.59
N THR A 103 -14.41 -27.50 -4.21
CA THR A 103 -14.54 -26.32 -5.09
C THR A 103 -13.92 -25.12 -4.38
N LEU A 104 -12.88 -24.57 -4.98
CA LEU A 104 -12.25 -23.33 -4.56
C LEU A 104 -12.64 -22.20 -5.51
N VAL A 105 -13.19 -21.12 -4.98
CA VAL A 105 -13.32 -19.84 -5.70
C VAL A 105 -12.17 -18.93 -5.26
N LEU A 106 -11.17 -18.77 -6.13
CA LEU A 106 -9.98 -17.97 -5.87
C LEU A 106 -10.14 -16.58 -6.48
N SER A 107 -9.95 -15.56 -5.66
CA SER A 107 -9.84 -14.17 -6.09
C SER A 107 -8.39 -13.70 -5.99
N VAL A 108 -7.96 -12.88 -6.96
CA VAL A 108 -6.62 -12.28 -6.97
C VAL A 108 -6.78 -10.76 -6.92
N SER A 109 -6.14 -10.14 -5.96
CA SER A 109 -6.12 -8.68 -5.79
C SER A 109 -4.75 -8.15 -6.19
N ASN A 110 -4.73 -6.98 -6.86
CA ASN A 110 -3.48 -6.34 -7.25
C ASN A 110 -2.86 -5.56 -6.09
N THR A 111 -1.55 -5.51 -6.08
CA THR A 111 -0.80 -4.49 -5.35
C THR A 111 -1.11 -3.11 -5.94
N THR A 112 -0.99 -2.08 -5.13
CA THR A 112 -1.18 -0.70 -5.57
C THR A 112 0.12 0.08 -5.41
N SER A 113 0.28 1.18 -6.14
CA SER A 113 1.41 2.09 -5.98
C SER A 113 0.90 3.53 -6.02
N HIS A 114 1.51 4.38 -5.21
CA HIS A 114 1.22 5.81 -5.19
C HIS A 114 2.51 6.59 -5.07
N THR A 115 2.69 7.62 -5.93
CA THR A 115 3.87 8.48 -5.93
C THR A 115 3.46 9.90 -5.53
N ILE A 116 4.15 10.44 -4.54
CA ILE A 116 4.02 11.80 -4.05
C ILE A 116 5.26 12.58 -4.51
N ASN A 117 5.05 13.73 -5.15
CA ASN A 117 6.12 14.68 -5.44
C ASN A 117 5.95 15.89 -4.53
N ALA A 118 6.92 16.14 -3.66
CA ALA A 118 6.88 17.23 -2.71
C ALA A 118 8.12 18.12 -2.81
N VAL A 119 7.93 19.39 -2.51
CA VAL A 119 8.99 20.40 -2.48
C VAL A 119 8.92 21.12 -1.15
N ILE A 120 10.05 21.21 -0.46
CA ILE A 120 10.20 21.99 0.78
C ILE A 120 11.40 22.91 0.65
N CYS A 121 11.50 23.89 1.54
CA CYS A 121 12.67 24.74 1.65
C CYS A 121 13.63 24.20 2.72
N LYS A 122 14.91 24.50 2.58
CA LYS A 122 15.94 24.15 3.57
C LYS A 122 15.54 24.65 4.97
N GLY A 123 15.62 23.75 5.94
CA GLY A 123 15.15 23.99 7.31
C GLY A 123 13.71 23.58 7.58
N GLN A 124 12.94 23.20 6.56
CA GLN A 124 11.62 22.60 6.70
C GLN A 124 11.71 21.05 6.65
N PHE A 125 10.64 20.39 7.01
CA PHE A 125 10.52 18.95 6.88
C PHE A 125 9.21 18.58 6.17
N TYR A 126 9.19 17.40 5.58
CA TYR A 126 8.01 16.73 5.05
C TYR A 126 7.77 15.46 5.87
N SER A 127 6.58 15.34 6.45
CA SER A 127 6.21 14.12 7.18
C SER A 127 5.80 13.02 6.19
N PHE A 128 6.57 11.94 6.15
CA PHE A 128 6.33 10.78 5.31
C PHE A 128 6.26 9.54 6.17
N ASN A 129 5.07 8.96 6.28
CA ASN A 129 4.77 7.81 7.13
C ASN A 129 5.34 7.94 8.56
N GLY A 130 5.03 9.06 9.23
CA GLY A 130 5.45 9.34 10.60
C GLY A 130 6.92 9.73 10.77
N GLN A 131 7.70 9.79 9.69
CA GLN A 131 9.10 10.23 9.72
C GLN A 131 9.27 11.58 9.03
N ASN A 132 9.99 12.50 9.68
CA ASN A 132 10.30 13.80 9.14
C ASN A 132 11.49 13.70 8.17
N ARG A 133 11.27 14.03 6.91
CA ARG A 133 12.29 14.05 5.85
C ARG A 133 12.74 15.49 5.59
N THR A 134 14.05 15.72 5.66
CA THR A 134 14.66 17.06 5.54
C THR A 134 15.65 17.17 4.39
N THR A 135 15.92 16.10 3.67
CA THR A 135 16.86 16.02 2.56
C THR A 135 16.17 15.62 1.26
N SER A 136 16.68 16.11 0.14
CA SER A 136 16.20 15.68 -1.17
C SER A 136 16.48 14.20 -1.38
N GLY A 137 15.53 13.48 -1.98
CA GLY A 137 15.70 12.06 -2.26
C GLY A 137 14.37 11.38 -2.58
N THR A 138 14.47 10.10 -2.94
CA THR A 138 13.33 9.22 -3.10
C THR A 138 13.22 8.33 -1.86
N TYR A 139 12.07 8.35 -1.22
CA TYR A 139 11.77 7.55 -0.03
C TYR A 139 10.67 6.57 -0.36
N LEU A 140 10.87 5.33 0.02
CA LEU A 140 9.95 4.23 -0.24
C LEU A 140 9.34 3.75 1.07
N ASP A 141 8.08 3.35 1.00
CA ASP A 141 7.39 2.71 2.09
C ASP A 141 6.37 1.71 1.56
N THR A 142 6.00 0.75 2.40
CA THR A 142 5.01 -0.27 2.05
C THR A 142 3.89 -0.26 3.07
N LEU A 143 2.70 -0.02 2.60
CA LEU A 143 1.46 -0.07 3.36
C LEU A 143 0.62 -1.25 2.89
N VAL A 144 -0.40 -1.59 3.65
CA VAL A 144 -1.38 -2.61 3.25
C VAL A 144 -2.61 -1.90 2.69
N ASN A 145 -3.04 -2.27 1.48
CA ASN A 145 -4.24 -1.71 0.88
C ASN A 145 -5.53 -2.35 1.44
N ALA A 146 -6.69 -1.85 1.05
CA ALA A 146 -8.00 -2.35 1.51
C ALA A 146 -8.31 -3.81 1.16
N LYS A 147 -7.48 -4.44 0.33
CA LYS A 147 -7.57 -5.86 -0.05
C LYS A 147 -6.53 -6.72 0.66
N ASN A 148 -5.86 -6.18 1.68
CA ASN A 148 -4.73 -6.80 2.39
C ASN A 148 -3.52 -7.13 1.49
N CYS A 149 -3.35 -6.41 0.38
CA CYS A 149 -2.18 -6.51 -0.48
C CYS A 149 -1.26 -5.32 -0.29
N ASP A 150 0.02 -5.49 -0.61
CA ASP A 150 1.00 -4.43 -0.51
C ASP A 150 0.61 -3.21 -1.36
N SER A 151 0.79 -2.04 -0.77
CA SER A 151 0.65 -0.75 -1.41
C SER A 151 1.99 -0.01 -1.30
N PHE A 152 2.66 0.17 -2.41
CA PHE A 152 3.95 0.84 -2.46
C PHE A 152 3.77 2.35 -2.51
N LEU A 153 4.32 3.03 -1.52
CA LEU A 153 4.28 4.49 -1.43
C LEU A 153 5.69 5.04 -1.74
N THR A 154 5.76 5.95 -2.70
CA THR A 154 7.01 6.60 -3.10
C THR A 154 6.89 8.10 -2.87
N LEU A 155 7.82 8.69 -2.12
CA LEU A 155 7.97 10.14 -1.99
C LEU A 155 9.23 10.58 -2.74
N ASN A 156 9.07 11.44 -3.75
CA ASN A 156 10.15 12.20 -4.36
C ASN A 156 10.19 13.57 -3.71
N LEU A 157 11.12 13.77 -2.78
CA LEU A 157 11.28 15.03 -2.07
C LEU A 157 12.38 15.88 -2.70
N THR A 158 12.06 17.12 -3.01
CA THR A 158 13.02 18.14 -3.43
C THR A 158 13.14 19.20 -2.34
N VAL A 159 14.35 19.40 -1.83
CA VAL A 159 14.67 20.48 -0.89
C VAL A 159 15.34 21.61 -1.66
N LYS A 160 14.73 22.78 -1.64
CA LYS A 160 15.25 23.99 -2.29
C LYS A 160 16.04 24.82 -1.28
N ASP A 161 17.15 25.38 -1.73
CA ASP A 161 17.97 26.27 -0.89
C ASP A 161 17.30 27.62 -0.68
N THR A 162 17.49 28.17 0.51
CA THR A 162 17.26 29.54 0.85
C THR A 162 18.45 30.40 0.33
N SER A 163 18.24 31.67 0.02
CA SER A 163 19.32 32.57 -0.34
C SER A 163 19.49 33.66 0.72
N THR A 164 20.71 34.17 0.82
CA THR A 164 21.04 35.28 1.73
C THR A 164 21.86 36.31 0.97
N LYS A 165 21.51 37.59 1.09
CA LYS A 165 22.25 38.70 0.54
C LYS A 165 22.51 39.73 1.64
N ILE A 166 23.74 40.23 1.72
CA ILE A 166 24.12 41.30 2.65
C ILE A 166 24.45 42.53 1.84
N ILE A 167 23.86 43.67 2.21
CA ILE A 167 24.14 44.99 1.67
C ILE A 167 24.88 45.77 2.76
N TYR A 168 25.96 46.39 2.41
CA TYR A 168 26.68 47.32 3.27
C TYR A 168 26.41 48.73 2.77
N ASP A 169 25.99 49.62 3.66
CA ASP A 169 25.73 50.99 3.33
C ASP A 169 26.22 51.94 4.44
N THR A 170 26.58 53.16 4.06
CA THR A 170 27.06 54.19 4.99
C THR A 170 26.35 55.48 4.68
N ILE A 171 25.77 56.07 5.71
CA ILE A 171 25.15 57.40 5.64
C ILE A 171 25.80 58.37 6.65
N CYS A 172 25.66 59.64 6.44
CA CYS A 172 26.06 60.65 7.43
C CYS A 172 24.94 60.86 8.46
N LYS A 173 25.31 61.38 9.62
CA LYS A 173 24.36 61.85 10.65
C LYS A 173 23.34 62.78 10.02
N ASN A 174 22.06 62.66 10.40
CA ASN A 174 20.91 63.35 9.86
C ASN A 174 20.48 62.91 8.43
N GLN A 175 21.12 61.93 7.83
CA GLN A 175 20.63 61.27 6.63
C GLN A 175 19.82 60.03 7.00
N THR A 176 19.00 59.56 6.06
CA THR A 176 18.17 58.37 6.23
C THR A 176 18.38 57.40 5.10
N ARG A 177 18.17 56.10 5.39
CA ARG A 177 18.17 55.01 4.43
C ARG A 177 16.82 54.29 4.47
N ASN A 178 16.17 54.17 3.34
CA ASN A 178 14.97 53.34 3.23
C ASN A 178 15.35 51.88 3.01
N PHE A 179 14.82 50.98 3.86
CA PHE A 179 15.00 49.56 3.75
C PHE A 179 13.71 48.85 4.25
N ASN A 180 13.13 48.02 3.41
CA ASN A 180 11.87 47.31 3.71
C ASN A 180 10.77 48.27 4.24
N ASN A 181 10.51 49.37 3.50
CA ASN A 181 9.54 50.40 3.87
C ASN A 181 9.78 51.07 5.24
N GLN A 182 10.94 50.87 5.85
CA GLN A 182 11.38 51.56 7.06
C GLN A 182 12.42 52.59 6.74
N THR A 183 12.31 53.76 7.37
CA THR A 183 13.29 54.82 7.28
C THR A 183 14.27 54.68 8.44
N LEU A 184 15.52 54.36 8.14
CA LEU A 184 16.57 54.04 9.09
C LEU A 184 17.56 55.21 9.17
N ASN A 185 17.97 55.57 10.40
CA ASN A 185 18.94 56.64 10.68
C ASN A 185 19.94 56.27 11.78
N THR A 186 19.99 54.97 12.16
CA THR A 186 20.90 54.49 13.19
C THR A 186 21.75 53.34 12.66
N THR A 187 23.00 53.26 13.17
CA THR A 187 23.88 52.13 12.84
C THR A 187 23.28 50.81 13.35
N GLY A 188 23.26 49.79 12.47
CA GLY A 188 22.71 48.48 12.85
C GLY A 188 22.66 47.53 11.68
N ILE A 189 22.26 46.24 12.00
CA ILE A 189 21.97 45.23 11.03
C ILE A 189 20.45 45.03 10.98
N TYR A 190 19.89 45.32 9.83
CA TYR A 190 18.46 45.22 9.55
C TYR A 190 18.18 44.02 8.66
N LYS A 191 17.14 43.26 8.96
CA LYS A 191 16.77 42.06 8.22
C LYS A 191 15.43 42.25 7.49
N ASP A 192 15.38 41.80 6.27
CA ASP A 192 14.16 41.61 5.50
C ASP A 192 14.06 40.18 4.99
N THR A 193 12.83 39.69 4.82
CA THR A 193 12.54 38.36 4.30
C THR A 193 11.73 38.46 3.03
N LEU A 194 12.32 38.02 1.94
CA LEU A 194 11.72 37.98 0.60
C LEU A 194 11.57 36.54 0.14
N THR A 195 10.68 36.33 -0.81
CA THR A 195 10.58 35.01 -1.47
C THR A 195 11.51 35.00 -2.67
N ASN A 196 12.43 34.04 -2.74
CA ASN A 196 13.33 33.91 -3.87
C ASN A 196 12.62 33.29 -5.10
N ALA A 197 13.28 33.31 -6.26
CA ALA A 197 12.73 32.76 -7.51
C ALA A 197 12.39 31.25 -7.44
N ARG A 198 12.83 30.53 -6.40
CA ARG A 198 12.54 29.10 -6.17
C ARG A 198 11.35 28.89 -5.23
N GLY A 199 10.74 30.01 -4.74
CA GLY A 199 9.61 29.97 -3.82
C GLY A 199 9.99 29.78 -2.35
N CYS A 200 11.28 29.88 -2.00
CA CYS A 200 11.78 29.80 -0.62
C CYS A 200 12.16 31.15 -0.07
N ASP A 201 12.24 31.27 1.26
CA ASP A 201 12.66 32.50 1.91
C ASP A 201 14.07 32.90 1.48
N SER A 202 14.23 34.18 1.21
CA SER A 202 15.49 34.84 0.94
C SER A 202 15.71 35.91 1.99
N PHE A 203 16.83 35.85 2.66
CA PHE A 203 17.16 36.80 3.71
C PHE A 203 18.02 37.93 3.12
N LEU A 204 17.53 39.17 3.24
CA LEU A 204 18.25 40.35 2.90
C LEU A 204 18.67 41.09 4.17
N TYR A 205 19.96 41.27 4.35
CA TYR A 205 20.50 42.04 5.48
C TYR A 205 21.09 43.36 4.97
N LEU A 206 20.77 44.46 5.65
CA LEU A 206 21.42 45.72 5.51
C LEU A 206 22.30 45.97 6.74
N ASN A 207 23.60 46.06 6.53
CA ASN A 207 24.54 46.53 7.55
C ASN A 207 24.75 48.05 7.31
N LEU A 208 24.03 48.84 8.10
CA LEU A 208 24.08 50.32 7.98
C LEU A 208 25.06 50.90 8.99
N LEU A 209 25.99 51.72 8.49
CA LEU A 209 26.90 52.51 9.29
C LEU A 209 26.52 53.99 9.20
N VAL A 210 26.22 54.62 10.31
CA VAL A 210 26.00 56.08 10.38
C VAL A 210 27.24 56.73 10.93
N LYS A 211 27.85 57.58 10.12
CA LYS A 211 29.06 58.35 10.49
C LYS A 211 28.69 59.74 10.98
N ASP A 212 29.33 60.19 12.01
CA ASP A 212 29.21 61.54 12.45
C ASP A 212 29.79 62.51 11.40
N THR A 213 29.19 63.66 11.25
CA THR A 213 29.75 64.74 10.46
C THR A 213 30.86 65.39 11.25
N SER A 214 32.01 65.59 10.60
CA SER A 214 33.11 66.40 11.21
C SER A 214 32.97 67.86 10.82
N SER A 215 33.17 68.68 11.76
CA SER A 215 33.33 70.15 11.52
C SER A 215 34.73 70.55 11.86
N LYS A 216 35.30 71.41 11.03
CA LYS A 216 36.57 72.04 11.30
C LYS A 216 36.31 73.51 11.44
N GLN A 217 36.63 74.07 12.60
CA GLN A 217 36.65 75.52 12.78
C GLN A 217 37.97 76.03 12.23
N ILE A 218 37.87 77.07 11.41
CA ILE A 218 39.02 77.79 10.89
C ILE A 218 38.94 79.13 11.53
N PHE A 219 39.96 79.51 12.23
CA PHE A 219 40.15 80.86 12.80
C PHE A 219 41.12 81.54 11.92
N ASP A 220 40.73 82.73 11.45
CA ASP A 220 41.57 83.57 10.66
C ASP A 220 41.35 85.09 11.07
N THR A 221 42.35 85.91 10.89
CA THR A 221 42.31 87.29 11.30
C THR A 221 42.51 88.17 10.08
N ILE A 222 41.65 89.13 9.89
CA ILE A 222 41.74 90.10 8.82
C ILE A 222 41.82 91.51 9.43
N CYS A 223 42.51 92.44 8.77
CA CYS A 223 42.56 93.86 9.17
C CYS A 223 41.27 94.55 8.69
N SER A 224 40.99 95.69 9.33
CA SER A 224 39.88 96.54 8.90
C SER A 224 40.05 96.93 7.43
N ASN A 225 38.94 96.91 6.66
CA ASN A 225 38.89 97.12 5.22
C ASN A 225 39.48 96.01 4.33
N GLN A 226 39.72 94.83 4.87
CA GLN A 226 40.08 93.63 4.09
C GLN A 226 38.89 92.68 4.05
N TYR A 227 38.94 91.75 3.09
CA TYR A 227 37.97 90.63 3.04
C TYR A 227 38.70 89.28 2.92
N LYS A 228 38.10 88.27 3.40
CA LYS A 228 38.55 86.85 3.22
C LYS A 228 37.51 86.05 2.44
N LEU A 229 37.95 85.42 1.37
CA LEU A 229 37.10 84.54 0.59
C LEU A 229 37.01 83.18 1.27
N PHE A 230 35.79 82.77 1.63
CA PHE A 230 35.51 81.46 2.18
C PHE A 230 34.33 80.85 1.44
N ASN A 231 34.52 79.67 0.80
CA ASN A 231 33.52 78.98 -0.04
C ASN A 231 32.83 79.91 -1.06
N GLY A 232 33.58 80.82 -1.69
CA GLY A 232 33.06 81.76 -2.71
C GLY A 232 32.33 82.97 -2.13
N ILE A 233 32.28 83.11 -0.82
CA ILE A 233 31.66 84.24 -0.13
C ILE A 233 32.74 85.13 0.47
N ASN A 234 32.67 86.45 0.17
CA ASN A 234 33.53 87.43 0.81
C ASN A 234 33.03 87.70 2.24
N LEU A 235 33.86 87.40 3.21
CA LEU A 235 33.63 87.70 4.63
C LEU A 235 34.38 89.04 4.94
N THR A 236 33.64 89.97 5.49
CA THR A 236 34.15 91.30 5.94
C THR A 236 33.89 91.44 7.45
N THR A 237 34.62 92.33 8.11
CA THR A 237 34.36 92.72 9.51
C THR A 237 33.21 93.67 9.61
#